data_7271c3eb99a777992fc16201840d9a14
#
_entry.id   7271c3eb99a777992fc16201840d9a14
#
_cell.length_a   1.000
_cell.length_b   1.000
_cell.length_c   1.000
_cell.angle_alpha   90.00
_cell.angle_beta   90.00
_cell.angle_gamma   90.00
#
_symmetry.space_group_name_H-M   'P 1'
#
loop_
_entity.id
_entity.type
_entity.pdbx_description
1 polymer ?
#
loop_
_entity_poly.entity_id
_entity_poly.type
_entity_poly.pdbx_seq_one_letter_code
_entity_poly.pdbx_strand_id
1 'polypeptide(L)'
;MHRRILLTGASGGLGLIIAELLLQEGHFVYLHCHSHPNALQPLCKKYPSHTKMIAADLLVDEDLNVLFQSTEDVNVLIHAAGIASAGMSWKVPKEEFEKVNHINYFAPFYLSQFFIPTMRKNSWGRIIFFSSVVAQKGIPGTSAYAASKSALIGLSRTMASELGAAGITVNTIAPGYMDTGMIREIPEEMRTELLKSIPSRELGNSKNIAELVSFILKDNANYINGQTISVNGGMV
;
A
#
# COMPACT_ATOMS: atom_id res chain seq x y z
N MET A 1 8.90 -18.93 7.56
CA MET A 1 8.64 -18.38 8.91
C MET A 1 7.33 -17.57 8.83
N HIS A 2 6.38 -17.75 9.77
CA HIS A 2 5.13 -17.00 9.77
C HIS A 2 5.38 -15.56 10.23
N ARG A 3 4.82 -14.58 9.52
CA ARG A 3 4.98 -13.15 9.78
C ARG A 3 3.69 -12.57 10.36
N ARG A 4 3.80 -11.50 11.13
CA ARG A 4 2.67 -10.71 11.63
C ARG A 4 2.61 -9.39 10.86
N ILE A 5 1.60 -9.26 10.02
CA ILE A 5 1.51 -8.26 8.97
C ILE A 5 0.39 -7.28 9.29
N LEU A 6 0.68 -5.99 9.29
CA LEU A 6 -0.35 -4.96 9.21
C LEU A 6 -0.52 -4.53 7.75
N LEU A 7 -1.69 -4.82 7.19
CA LEU A 7 -2.08 -4.39 5.85
C LEU A 7 -3.13 -3.30 5.95
N THR A 8 -2.75 -2.06 5.64
CA THR A 8 -3.72 -0.95 5.56
C THR A 8 -4.46 -0.99 4.23
N GLY A 9 -5.74 -0.61 4.24
CA GLY A 9 -6.57 -0.65 3.02
C GLY A 9 -6.88 -2.06 2.53
N ALA A 10 -6.93 -3.04 3.44
CA ALA A 10 -7.15 -4.45 3.12
C ALA A 10 -8.48 -4.73 2.41
N SER A 11 -9.50 -3.89 2.59
CA SER A 11 -10.81 -4.01 1.92
C SER A 11 -10.83 -3.47 0.49
N GLY A 12 -9.77 -2.78 0.05
CA GLY A 12 -9.62 -2.29 -1.32
C GLY A 12 -9.25 -3.38 -2.31
N GLY A 13 -9.34 -3.10 -3.62
CA GLY A 13 -9.12 -4.09 -4.67
C GLY A 13 -7.77 -4.79 -4.60
N LEU A 14 -6.65 -4.06 -4.48
CA LEU A 14 -5.33 -4.64 -4.30
C LEU A 14 -5.16 -5.26 -2.92
N GLY A 15 -5.68 -4.59 -1.87
CA GLY A 15 -5.56 -5.05 -0.49
C GLY A 15 -6.17 -6.43 -0.27
N LEU A 16 -7.35 -6.71 -0.83
CA LEU A 16 -8.02 -8.02 -0.74
C LEU A 16 -7.17 -9.14 -1.36
N ILE A 17 -6.61 -8.91 -2.53
CA ILE A 17 -5.81 -9.91 -3.26
C ILE A 17 -4.50 -10.18 -2.52
N ILE A 18 -3.85 -9.13 -2.01
CA ILE A 18 -2.66 -9.25 -1.18
C ILE A 18 -2.98 -10.02 0.11
N ALA A 19 -4.06 -9.64 0.81
CA ALA A 19 -4.49 -10.31 2.04
C ALA A 19 -4.73 -11.80 1.82
N GLU A 20 -5.46 -12.17 0.76
CA GLU A 20 -5.76 -13.57 0.47
C GLU A 20 -4.50 -14.38 0.25
N LEU A 21 -3.55 -13.91 -0.57
CA LEU A 21 -2.30 -14.61 -0.82
C LEU A 21 -1.48 -14.79 0.47
N LEU A 22 -1.31 -13.74 1.26
CA LEU A 22 -0.54 -13.80 2.50
C LEU A 22 -1.16 -14.74 3.54
N LEU A 23 -2.48 -14.82 3.59
CA LEU A 23 -3.21 -15.77 4.44
C LEU A 23 -3.07 -17.21 3.95
N GLN A 24 -3.06 -17.44 2.62
CA GLN A 24 -2.79 -18.74 2.01
C GLN A 24 -1.37 -19.23 2.34
N GLU A 25 -0.40 -18.33 2.44
CA GLU A 25 0.97 -18.61 2.83
C GLU A 25 1.14 -18.83 4.36
N GLY A 26 0.05 -18.72 5.14
CA GLY A 26 0.02 -18.99 6.57
C GLY A 26 0.51 -17.82 7.44
N HIS A 27 0.59 -16.61 6.91
CA HIS A 27 0.89 -15.43 7.70
C HIS A 27 -0.29 -15.02 8.59
N PHE A 28 -0.03 -14.30 9.69
CA PHE A 28 -1.06 -13.63 10.45
C PHE A 28 -1.23 -12.20 9.94
N VAL A 29 -2.44 -11.81 9.53
CA VAL A 29 -2.70 -10.50 8.93
C VAL A 29 -3.71 -9.69 9.74
N TYR A 30 -3.27 -8.53 10.23
CA TYR A 30 -4.14 -7.48 10.70
C TYR A 30 -4.71 -6.74 9.50
N LEU A 31 -5.99 -6.92 9.27
CA LEU A 31 -6.72 -6.41 8.10
C LEU A 31 -7.35 -5.06 8.46
N HIS A 32 -6.63 -3.98 8.19
CA HIS A 32 -7.18 -2.64 8.40
C HIS A 32 -8.10 -2.24 7.24
N CYS A 33 -9.27 -1.69 7.59
CA CYS A 33 -10.19 -1.03 6.66
C CYS A 33 -10.76 0.25 7.29
N HIS A 34 -11.28 1.16 6.46
CA HIS A 34 -12.05 2.31 6.92
C HIS A 34 -13.56 2.02 6.84
N SER A 35 -14.13 2.01 5.66
CA SER A 35 -15.60 2.05 5.45
C SER A 35 -16.22 0.75 4.93
N HIS A 36 -15.42 -0.27 4.57
CA HIS A 36 -15.93 -1.49 3.94
C HIS A 36 -15.52 -2.78 4.68
N PRO A 37 -15.87 -2.95 5.97
CA PRO A 37 -15.49 -4.14 6.73
C PRO A 37 -16.12 -5.43 6.17
N ASN A 38 -17.29 -5.33 5.55
CA ASN A 38 -17.99 -6.49 4.99
C ASN A 38 -17.19 -7.19 3.88
N ALA A 39 -16.36 -6.46 3.15
CA ALA A 39 -15.50 -7.04 2.11
C ALA A 39 -14.45 -8.02 2.69
N LEU A 40 -14.09 -7.88 3.97
CA LEU A 40 -13.10 -8.71 4.65
C LEU A 40 -13.71 -9.94 5.34
N GLN A 41 -15.02 -9.97 5.57
CA GLN A 41 -15.69 -11.07 6.28
C GLN A 41 -15.42 -12.47 5.69
N PRO A 42 -15.40 -12.66 4.33
CA PRO A 42 -15.08 -13.96 3.77
C PRO A 42 -13.67 -14.45 4.16
N LEU A 43 -12.67 -13.55 4.16
CA LEU A 43 -11.31 -13.87 4.57
C LEU A 43 -11.24 -14.21 6.06
N CYS A 44 -11.89 -13.41 6.91
CA CYS A 44 -11.93 -13.66 8.35
C CYS A 44 -12.61 -15.01 8.68
N LYS A 45 -13.68 -15.39 7.95
CA LYS A 45 -14.33 -16.69 8.11
C LYS A 45 -13.46 -17.84 7.63
N LYS A 46 -12.73 -17.65 6.54
CA LYS A 46 -11.86 -18.68 5.95
C LYS A 46 -10.58 -18.91 6.77
N TYR A 47 -10.06 -17.84 7.41
CA TYR A 47 -8.79 -17.87 8.16
C TYR A 47 -8.94 -17.29 9.59
N PRO A 48 -9.84 -17.84 10.45
CA PRO A 48 -10.20 -17.20 11.72
C PRO A 48 -9.05 -17.08 12.73
N SER A 49 -8.09 -18.01 12.70
CA SER A 49 -6.90 -17.98 13.56
C SER A 49 -5.72 -17.16 13.02
N HIS A 50 -5.82 -16.65 11.79
CA HIS A 50 -4.75 -15.92 11.10
C HIS A 50 -5.15 -14.50 10.73
N THR A 51 -6.33 -14.05 11.16
CA THR A 51 -6.81 -12.70 10.84
C THR A 51 -7.32 -11.97 12.08
N LYS A 52 -7.09 -10.67 12.10
CA LYS A 52 -7.81 -9.74 12.96
C LYS A 52 -8.20 -8.52 12.13
N MET A 53 -9.49 -8.27 11.99
CA MET A 53 -10.00 -7.10 11.30
C MET A 53 -10.01 -5.90 12.24
N ILE A 54 -9.57 -4.73 11.75
CA ILE A 54 -9.54 -3.48 12.50
C ILE A 54 -10.13 -2.38 11.61
N ALA A 55 -11.25 -1.81 12.04
CA ALA A 55 -11.83 -0.64 11.38
C ALA A 55 -11.27 0.63 12.04
N ALA A 56 -10.69 1.52 11.24
CA ALA A 56 -10.10 2.77 11.70
C ALA A 56 -10.08 3.81 10.58
N ASP A 57 -10.28 5.08 10.89
CA ASP A 57 -10.03 6.20 9.98
C ASP A 57 -8.59 6.70 10.19
N LEU A 58 -7.77 6.62 9.17
CA LEU A 58 -6.37 7.08 9.23
C LEU A 58 -6.22 8.62 9.34
N LEU A 59 -7.33 9.36 9.28
CA LEU A 59 -7.37 10.80 9.54
C LEU A 59 -7.54 11.15 11.03
N VAL A 60 -7.92 10.16 11.86
CA VAL A 60 -8.33 10.35 13.25
C VAL A 60 -7.27 9.74 14.18
N ASP A 61 -6.66 10.56 15.03
CA ASP A 61 -5.59 10.13 15.94
C ASP A 61 -6.07 9.06 16.93
N GLU A 62 -7.32 9.16 17.41
CA GLU A 62 -7.93 8.17 18.30
C GLU A 62 -8.03 6.80 17.61
N ASP A 63 -8.37 6.76 16.33
CA ASP A 63 -8.46 5.54 15.54
C ASP A 63 -7.08 4.94 15.27
N LEU A 64 -6.05 5.76 15.05
CA LEU A 64 -4.66 5.30 14.99
C LEU A 64 -4.24 4.64 16.30
N ASN A 65 -4.64 5.20 17.47
CA ASN A 65 -4.37 4.60 18.77
C ASN A 65 -5.07 3.24 18.93
N VAL A 66 -6.33 3.12 18.47
CA VAL A 66 -7.04 1.83 18.44
C VAL A 66 -6.27 0.80 17.60
N LEU A 67 -5.75 1.22 16.45
CA LEU A 67 -4.96 0.35 15.57
C LEU A 67 -3.67 -0.10 16.27
N PHE A 68 -2.94 0.81 16.93
CA PHE A 68 -1.73 0.47 17.68
C PHE A 68 -1.99 -0.51 18.82
N GLN A 69 -3.03 -0.26 19.60
CA GLN A 69 -3.41 -1.15 20.74
C GLN A 69 -3.97 -2.50 20.30
N SER A 70 -4.53 -2.55 19.09
CA SER A 70 -5.14 -3.76 18.53
C SER A 70 -4.15 -4.69 17.86
N THR A 71 -2.90 -4.28 17.70
CA THR A 71 -1.86 -5.03 16.98
C THR A 71 -0.70 -5.40 17.89
N GLU A 72 -0.16 -6.59 17.73
CA GLU A 72 0.97 -7.11 18.51
C GLU A 72 2.06 -7.64 17.57
N ASP A 73 3.31 -7.41 17.92
CA ASP A 73 4.50 -7.98 17.25
C ASP A 73 4.51 -7.83 15.73
N VAL A 74 3.97 -6.73 15.22
CA VAL A 74 3.98 -6.45 13.79
C VAL A 74 5.42 -6.29 13.31
N ASN A 75 5.80 -7.15 12.36
CA ASN A 75 7.11 -7.14 11.75
C ASN A 75 7.07 -6.90 10.22
N VAL A 76 5.88 -6.76 9.67
CA VAL A 76 5.66 -6.36 8.28
C VAL A 76 4.59 -5.28 8.23
N LEU A 77 4.89 -4.18 7.52
CA LEU A 77 3.94 -3.11 7.20
C LEU A 77 3.70 -3.05 5.70
N ILE A 78 2.45 -3.10 5.30
CA ILE A 78 2.04 -2.94 3.91
C ILE A 78 1.03 -1.79 3.85
N HIS A 79 1.48 -0.65 3.35
CA HIS A 79 0.70 0.58 3.28
C HIS A 79 -0.06 0.68 1.94
N ALA A 80 -1.17 -0.08 1.83
CA ALA A 80 -2.00 -0.11 0.62
C ALA A 80 -3.27 0.78 0.73
N ALA A 81 -3.53 1.39 1.87
CA ALA A 81 -4.55 2.43 1.99
C ALA A 81 -4.15 3.65 1.17
N GLY A 82 -5.13 4.26 0.52
CA GLY A 82 -4.92 5.48 -0.23
C GLY A 82 -6.20 5.95 -0.90
N ILE A 83 -6.27 7.26 -1.10
CA ILE A 83 -7.34 7.92 -1.84
C ILE A 83 -6.75 8.69 -3.01
N ALA A 84 -7.51 8.77 -4.09
CA ALA A 84 -7.20 9.64 -5.22
C ALA A 84 -7.99 10.94 -5.11
N SER A 85 -7.48 11.98 -5.74
CA SER A 85 -8.16 13.24 -5.96
C SER A 85 -8.04 13.61 -7.42
N ALA A 86 -9.11 14.14 -8.01
CA ALA A 86 -9.15 14.56 -9.39
C ALA A 86 -9.45 16.05 -9.48
N GLY A 87 -8.58 16.81 -10.13
CA GLY A 87 -8.74 18.23 -10.33
C GLY A 87 -7.47 18.88 -10.85
N MET A 88 -7.63 19.85 -11.74
CA MET A 88 -6.50 20.67 -12.21
C MET A 88 -5.86 21.39 -11.02
N SER A 89 -4.53 21.49 -10.99
CA SER A 89 -3.76 21.95 -9.84
C SER A 89 -4.23 23.32 -9.27
N TRP A 90 -4.71 24.21 -10.12
CA TRP A 90 -5.25 25.53 -9.71
C TRP A 90 -6.71 25.50 -9.21
N LYS A 91 -7.35 24.32 -9.17
CA LYS A 91 -8.73 24.12 -8.70
C LYS A 91 -8.84 23.15 -7.53
N VAL A 92 -7.77 22.46 -7.16
CA VAL A 92 -7.79 21.52 -6.02
C VAL A 92 -7.96 22.31 -4.72
N PRO A 93 -9.02 22.07 -3.93
CA PRO A 93 -9.19 22.71 -2.64
C PRO A 93 -8.04 22.32 -1.69
N LYS A 94 -7.69 23.23 -0.79
CA LYS A 94 -6.62 23.02 0.20
C LYS A 94 -6.93 21.80 1.07
N GLU A 95 -8.15 21.70 1.54
CA GLU A 95 -8.62 20.61 2.42
C GLU A 95 -8.52 19.25 1.73
N GLU A 96 -8.82 19.19 0.44
CA GLU A 96 -8.68 17.97 -0.36
C GLU A 96 -7.21 17.59 -0.55
N PHE A 97 -6.35 18.57 -0.82
CA PHE A 97 -4.92 18.35 -0.93
C PHE A 97 -4.34 17.81 0.39
N GLU A 98 -4.70 18.42 1.52
CA GLU A 98 -4.26 18.02 2.86
C GLU A 98 -4.76 16.61 3.21
N LYS A 99 -6.03 16.31 2.94
CA LYS A 99 -6.63 14.99 3.17
C LYS A 99 -5.92 13.88 2.40
N VAL A 100 -5.66 14.11 1.10
CA VAL A 100 -4.94 13.14 0.26
C VAL A 100 -3.53 12.90 0.80
N ASN A 101 -2.80 13.94 1.17
CA ASN A 101 -1.46 13.79 1.73
C ASN A 101 -1.49 13.11 3.09
N HIS A 102 -2.48 13.39 3.93
CA HIS A 102 -2.58 12.75 5.24
C HIS A 102 -2.74 11.24 5.10
N ILE A 103 -3.72 10.77 4.33
CA ILE A 103 -3.98 9.33 4.17
C ILE A 103 -2.84 8.63 3.41
N ASN A 104 -2.34 9.24 2.32
CA ASN A 104 -1.40 8.57 1.43
C ASN A 104 0.05 8.64 1.89
N TYR A 105 0.42 9.62 2.73
CA TYR A 105 1.80 9.90 3.12
C TYR A 105 2.01 10.01 4.63
N PHE A 106 1.28 10.88 5.34
CA PHE A 106 1.52 11.07 6.78
C PHE A 106 1.14 9.83 7.60
N ALA A 107 -0.04 9.25 7.39
CA ALA A 107 -0.46 8.06 8.12
C ALA A 107 0.51 6.87 7.90
N PRO A 108 0.96 6.52 6.68
CA PRO A 108 2.02 5.55 6.46
C PRO A 108 3.31 5.85 7.23
N PHE A 109 3.72 7.12 7.32
CA PHE A 109 4.90 7.52 8.09
C PHE A 109 4.71 7.26 9.59
N TYR A 110 3.60 7.74 10.18
CA TYR A 110 3.33 7.58 11.61
C TYR A 110 3.15 6.10 12.02
N LEU A 111 2.46 5.32 11.19
CA LEU A 111 2.37 3.87 11.40
C LEU A 111 3.75 3.22 11.38
N SER A 112 4.59 3.58 10.41
CA SER A 112 5.96 3.05 10.35
C SER A 112 6.77 3.44 11.58
N GLN A 113 6.72 4.71 11.99
CA GLN A 113 7.41 5.22 13.17
C GLN A 113 7.05 4.42 14.44
N PHE A 114 5.77 4.07 14.60
CA PHE A 114 5.31 3.31 15.76
C PHE A 114 5.87 1.88 15.80
N PHE A 115 5.93 1.16 14.67
CA PHE A 115 6.32 -0.25 14.65
C PHE A 115 7.82 -0.49 14.45
N ILE A 116 8.58 0.48 13.95
CA ILE A 116 10.03 0.37 13.74
C ILE A 116 10.80 -0.06 15.01
N PRO A 117 10.52 0.45 16.22
CA PRO A 117 11.22 0.02 17.43
C PRO A 117 11.14 -1.50 17.67
N THR A 118 9.97 -2.10 17.47
CA THR A 118 9.79 -3.56 17.57
C THR A 118 10.56 -4.31 16.50
N MET A 119 10.54 -3.85 15.25
CA MET A 119 11.33 -4.45 14.16
C MET A 119 12.82 -4.36 14.43
N ARG A 120 13.32 -3.22 14.93
CA ARG A 120 14.74 -3.03 15.30
C ARG A 120 15.16 -3.98 16.43
N LYS A 121 14.34 -4.15 17.47
CA LYS A 121 14.58 -5.09 18.57
C LYS A 121 14.74 -6.52 18.05
N ASN A 122 13.95 -6.89 17.05
CA ASN A 122 13.96 -8.22 16.44
C ASN A 122 15.00 -8.37 15.33
N SER A 123 15.74 -7.30 14.98
CA SER A 123 16.71 -7.26 13.88
C SER A 123 16.12 -7.77 12.56
N TRP A 124 14.83 -7.55 12.34
CA TRP A 124 14.12 -7.96 11.13
C TRP A 124 12.85 -7.12 10.93
N GLY A 125 12.61 -6.70 9.71
CA GLY A 125 11.37 -6.03 9.33
C GLY A 125 11.23 -5.85 7.82
N ARG A 126 9.98 -5.66 7.37
CA ARG A 126 9.65 -5.32 5.98
C ARG A 126 8.61 -4.21 5.96
N ILE A 127 8.90 -3.14 5.24
CA ILE A 127 7.98 -2.01 5.04
C ILE A 127 7.78 -1.83 3.54
N ILE A 128 6.54 -1.87 3.09
CA ILE A 128 6.16 -1.71 1.69
C ILE A 128 5.19 -0.55 1.58
N PHE A 129 5.59 0.48 0.82
CA PHE A 129 4.73 1.57 0.42
C PHE A 129 4.16 1.34 -0.98
N PHE A 130 2.94 1.80 -1.20
CA PHE A 130 2.33 1.83 -2.53
C PHE A 130 2.37 3.26 -3.08
N SER A 131 3.29 3.49 -4.02
CA SER A 131 3.31 4.66 -4.89
C SER A 131 2.34 4.45 -6.07
N SER A 132 2.65 4.99 -7.23
CA SER A 132 1.84 4.86 -8.45
C SER A 132 2.66 5.29 -9.65
N VAL A 133 2.27 4.86 -10.84
CA VAL A 133 2.81 5.39 -12.11
C VAL A 133 2.66 6.92 -12.22
N VAL A 134 1.62 7.51 -11.61
CA VAL A 134 1.43 8.98 -11.62
C VAL A 134 2.49 9.74 -10.84
N ALA A 135 3.20 9.09 -9.92
CA ALA A 135 4.33 9.67 -9.22
C ALA A 135 5.59 9.79 -10.10
N GLN A 136 5.65 9.01 -11.18
CA GLN A 136 6.78 8.93 -12.09
C GLN A 136 6.47 9.61 -13.45
N LYS A 137 5.18 9.63 -13.82
CA LYS A 137 4.69 10.24 -15.05
C LYS A 137 3.63 11.28 -14.73
N GLY A 138 3.85 12.54 -15.10
CA GLY A 138 2.88 13.61 -14.91
C GLY A 138 1.58 13.33 -15.68
N ILE A 139 0.46 13.26 -14.94
CA ILE A 139 -0.88 13.08 -15.50
C ILE A 139 -1.72 14.29 -15.10
N PRO A 140 -2.30 15.03 -16.05
CA PRO A 140 -3.15 16.17 -15.74
C PRO A 140 -4.31 15.78 -14.79
N GLY A 141 -4.62 16.66 -13.84
CA GLY A 141 -5.69 16.42 -12.88
C GLY A 141 -5.36 15.55 -11.69
N THR A 142 -4.10 15.13 -11.51
CA THR A 142 -3.69 14.22 -10.41
C THR A 142 -2.71 14.86 -9.43
N SER A 143 -2.57 16.19 -9.39
CA SER A 143 -1.47 16.87 -8.68
C SER A 143 -1.35 16.50 -7.20
N ALA A 144 -2.45 16.49 -6.44
CA ALA A 144 -2.42 16.13 -5.02
C ALA A 144 -2.03 14.66 -4.81
N TYR A 145 -2.63 13.77 -5.62
CA TYR A 145 -2.32 12.34 -5.58
C TYR A 145 -0.88 12.05 -6.00
N ALA A 146 -0.42 12.64 -7.11
CA ALA A 146 0.95 12.49 -7.59
C ALA A 146 1.97 12.96 -6.56
N ALA A 147 1.74 14.12 -5.93
CA ALA A 147 2.60 14.64 -4.88
C ALA A 147 2.70 13.67 -3.70
N SER A 148 1.56 13.18 -3.18
CA SER A 148 1.53 12.23 -2.06
C SER A 148 2.26 10.91 -2.38
N LYS A 149 2.10 10.40 -3.60
CA LYS A 149 2.72 9.14 -4.03
C LYS A 149 4.21 9.30 -4.37
N SER A 150 4.64 10.48 -4.81
CA SER A 150 6.06 10.83 -5.00
C SER A 150 6.79 10.96 -3.66
N ALA A 151 6.14 11.52 -2.64
CA ALA A 151 6.70 11.65 -1.30
C ALA A 151 7.12 10.31 -0.70
N LEU A 152 6.36 9.24 -0.94
CA LEU A 152 6.67 7.88 -0.48
C LEU A 152 7.98 7.34 -1.07
N ILE A 153 8.36 7.75 -2.28
CA ILE A 153 9.61 7.32 -2.92
C ILE A 153 10.82 7.90 -2.16
N GLY A 154 10.78 9.18 -1.83
CA GLY A 154 11.82 9.83 -1.04
C GLY A 154 11.89 9.26 0.39
N LEU A 155 10.73 9.12 1.04
CA LEU A 155 10.62 8.54 2.38
C LEU A 155 11.21 7.12 2.43
N SER A 156 10.82 6.25 1.50
CA SER A 156 11.29 4.87 1.44
C SER A 156 12.81 4.76 1.31
N ARG A 157 13.42 5.59 0.48
CA ARG A 157 14.89 5.61 0.31
C ARG A 157 15.62 6.04 1.57
N THR A 158 15.12 7.08 2.24
CA THR A 158 15.69 7.56 3.50
C THR A 158 15.57 6.50 4.59
N MET A 159 14.37 5.95 4.81
CA MET A 159 14.15 4.89 5.80
C MET A 159 14.96 3.63 5.51
N ALA A 160 15.12 3.26 4.24
CA ALA A 160 15.96 2.12 3.85
C ALA A 160 17.42 2.30 4.27
N SER A 161 17.96 3.52 4.14
CA SER A 161 19.30 3.87 4.59
C SER A 161 19.44 3.86 6.11
N GLU A 162 18.45 4.38 6.82
CA GLU A 162 18.44 4.46 8.29
C GLU A 162 18.30 3.08 8.96
N LEU A 163 17.55 2.18 8.33
CA LEU A 163 17.08 0.94 8.96
C LEU A 163 17.79 -0.32 8.44
N GLY A 164 18.54 -0.21 7.34
CA GLY A 164 19.19 -1.35 6.70
C GLY A 164 20.12 -2.15 7.62
N ALA A 165 20.92 -1.45 8.45
CA ALA A 165 21.81 -2.07 9.42
C ALA A 165 21.06 -2.85 10.52
N ALA A 166 19.78 -2.57 10.72
CA ALA A 166 18.91 -3.28 11.65
C ALA A 166 18.14 -4.46 10.99
N GLY A 167 18.51 -4.87 9.77
CA GLY A 167 17.84 -5.97 9.07
C GLY A 167 16.44 -5.65 8.53
N ILE A 168 16.09 -4.36 8.46
CA ILE A 168 14.80 -3.90 7.99
C ILE A 168 14.94 -3.38 6.56
N THR A 169 14.11 -3.87 5.65
CA THR A 169 14.04 -3.32 4.29
C THR A 169 12.80 -2.48 4.09
N VAL A 170 12.96 -1.40 3.34
CA VAL A 170 11.88 -0.46 3.01
C VAL A 170 11.84 -0.27 1.50
N ASN A 171 10.74 -0.66 0.88
CA ASN A 171 10.59 -0.59 -0.57
C ASN A 171 9.26 0.04 -0.96
N THR A 172 9.20 0.54 -2.18
CA THR A 172 7.99 1.12 -2.78
C THR A 172 7.61 0.32 -4.01
N ILE A 173 6.33 -0.05 -4.12
CA ILE A 173 5.77 -0.60 -5.35
C ILE A 173 5.02 0.53 -6.06
N ALA A 174 5.23 0.70 -7.36
CA ALA A 174 4.56 1.71 -8.19
C ALA A 174 3.70 1.02 -9.27
N PRO A 175 2.44 0.68 -8.95
CA PRO A 175 1.54 0.07 -9.91
C PRO A 175 1.17 1.06 -11.03
N GLY A 176 0.91 0.51 -12.22
CA GLY A 176 0.16 1.16 -13.28
C GLY A 176 -1.35 1.02 -13.08
N TYR A 177 -2.07 0.97 -14.18
CA TYR A 177 -3.51 0.71 -14.17
C TYR A 177 -3.77 -0.78 -14.01
N MET A 178 -4.40 -1.14 -12.88
CA MET A 178 -4.65 -2.53 -12.49
C MET A 178 -6.09 -2.93 -12.81
N ASP A 179 -6.34 -4.23 -12.97
CA ASP A 179 -7.64 -4.84 -13.27
C ASP A 179 -8.67 -4.79 -12.11
N THR A 180 -8.43 -3.97 -11.11
CA THR A 180 -9.23 -3.85 -9.89
C THR A 180 -9.36 -2.41 -9.42
N GLY A 181 -10.29 -2.18 -8.48
CA GLY A 181 -10.51 -0.86 -7.90
C GLY A 181 -11.10 0.14 -8.87
N MET A 182 -10.64 1.38 -8.83
CA MET A 182 -11.19 2.54 -9.55
C MET A 182 -11.29 2.36 -11.08
N ILE A 183 -10.48 1.50 -11.67
CA ILE A 183 -10.49 1.28 -13.13
C ILE A 183 -11.79 0.63 -13.63
N ARG A 184 -12.50 -0.08 -12.76
CA ARG A 184 -13.77 -0.74 -13.11
C ARG A 184 -14.94 0.24 -13.26
N GLU A 185 -14.79 1.44 -12.73
CA GLU A 185 -15.81 2.49 -12.76
C GLU A 185 -15.65 3.42 -13.98
N ILE A 186 -14.56 3.25 -14.74
CA ILE A 186 -14.29 4.07 -15.94
C ILE A 186 -15.14 3.58 -17.12
N PRO A 187 -15.82 4.50 -17.87
CA PRO A 187 -16.55 4.17 -19.08
C PRO A 187 -15.68 3.43 -20.10
N GLU A 188 -16.28 2.52 -20.88
CA GLU A 188 -15.58 1.65 -21.83
C GLU A 188 -14.75 2.40 -22.87
N GLU A 189 -15.26 3.55 -23.35
CA GLU A 189 -14.53 4.40 -24.31
C GLU A 189 -13.23 4.95 -23.70
N MET A 190 -13.31 5.45 -22.45
CA MET A 190 -12.14 5.94 -21.73
C MET A 190 -11.16 4.80 -21.41
N ARG A 191 -11.67 3.62 -21.12
CA ARG A 191 -10.87 2.42 -20.88
C ARG A 191 -10.08 2.01 -22.12
N THR A 192 -10.70 2.08 -23.30
CA THR A 192 -10.05 1.79 -24.57
C THR A 192 -8.89 2.76 -24.84
N GLU A 193 -9.09 4.06 -24.63
CA GLU A 193 -8.01 5.05 -24.79
C GLU A 193 -6.89 4.85 -23.75
N LEU A 194 -7.25 4.53 -22.54
CA LEU A 194 -6.29 4.21 -21.48
C LEU A 194 -5.42 3.02 -21.86
N LEU A 195 -6.00 1.93 -22.38
CA LEU A 195 -5.26 0.75 -22.83
C LEU A 195 -4.26 1.09 -23.95
N LYS A 196 -4.60 2.03 -24.84
CA LYS A 196 -3.66 2.52 -25.87
C LYS A 196 -2.46 3.25 -25.28
N SER A 197 -2.60 3.83 -24.10
CA SER A 197 -1.51 4.54 -23.42
C SER A 197 -0.52 3.62 -22.68
N ILE A 198 -0.88 2.34 -22.50
CA ILE A 198 -0.05 1.32 -21.84
C ILE A 198 0.74 0.56 -22.93
N PRO A 199 2.08 0.50 -22.88
CA PRO A 199 2.86 -0.24 -23.87
C PRO A 199 2.45 -1.71 -24.01
N SER A 200 2.15 -2.41 -22.91
CA SER A 200 1.67 -3.80 -22.93
C SER A 200 0.24 -3.95 -23.46
N ARG A 201 -0.52 -2.86 -23.68
CA ARG A 201 -1.89 -2.86 -24.18
C ARG A 201 -2.92 -3.60 -23.32
N GLU A 202 -2.60 -3.84 -22.06
CA GLU A 202 -3.46 -4.52 -21.09
C GLU A 202 -3.40 -3.88 -19.73
N LEU A 203 -4.42 -4.09 -18.91
CA LEU A 203 -4.38 -3.75 -17.49
C LEU A 203 -3.48 -4.73 -16.75
N GLY A 204 -2.79 -4.24 -15.73
CA GLY A 204 -1.99 -5.10 -14.87
C GLY A 204 -2.88 -6.08 -14.09
N ASN A 205 -2.45 -7.34 -14.01
CA ASN A 205 -3.09 -8.33 -13.16
C ASN A 205 -2.70 -8.07 -11.70
N SER A 206 -3.69 -7.84 -10.85
CA SER A 206 -3.47 -7.53 -9.43
C SER A 206 -2.77 -8.66 -8.66
N LYS A 207 -2.83 -9.90 -9.15
CA LYS A 207 -2.06 -11.02 -8.58
C LYS A 207 -0.56 -10.83 -8.71
N ASN A 208 -0.07 -10.20 -9.80
CA ASN A 208 1.35 -9.89 -9.96
C ASN A 208 1.86 -8.98 -8.83
N ILE A 209 1.02 -8.05 -8.37
CA ILE A 209 1.35 -7.20 -7.22
C ILE A 209 1.42 -8.03 -5.94
N ALA A 210 0.46 -8.92 -5.69
CA ALA A 210 0.44 -9.77 -4.50
C ALA A 210 1.66 -10.71 -4.47
N GLU A 211 2.02 -11.31 -5.59
CA GLU A 211 3.21 -12.18 -5.71
C GLU A 211 4.51 -11.40 -5.49
N LEU A 212 4.60 -10.16 -6.01
CA LEU A 212 5.74 -9.28 -5.75
C LEU A 212 5.84 -8.94 -4.26
N VAL A 213 4.71 -8.61 -3.61
CA VAL A 213 4.66 -8.39 -2.17
C VAL A 213 5.16 -9.62 -1.43
N SER A 214 4.60 -10.81 -1.70
CA SER A 214 5.03 -12.07 -1.09
C SER A 214 6.54 -12.31 -1.28
N PHE A 215 7.07 -12.05 -2.47
CA PHE A 215 8.50 -12.20 -2.75
C PHE A 215 9.36 -11.26 -1.89
N ILE A 216 8.99 -9.98 -1.78
CA ILE A 216 9.74 -8.98 -0.99
C ILE A 216 9.75 -9.33 0.51
N LEU A 217 8.75 -10.05 1.00
CA LEU A 217 8.68 -10.49 2.41
C LEU A 217 9.63 -11.64 2.74
N LYS A 218 10.19 -12.33 1.75
CA LYS A 218 11.09 -13.48 1.98
C LYS A 218 12.44 -13.04 2.52
N ASP A 219 13.09 -13.95 3.25
CA ASP A 219 14.41 -13.67 3.82
C ASP A 219 15.49 -13.50 2.74
N ASN A 220 15.37 -14.18 1.61
CA ASN A 220 16.28 -14.04 0.47
C ASN A 220 16.08 -12.76 -0.37
N ALA A 221 15.10 -11.94 -0.05
CA ALA A 221 14.89 -10.62 -0.64
C ALA A 221 15.54 -9.49 0.19
N ASN A 222 16.37 -9.81 1.17
CA ASN A 222 16.97 -8.85 2.11
C ASN A 222 17.90 -7.80 1.46
N TYR A 223 18.36 -8.03 0.25
CA TYR A 223 19.19 -7.07 -0.49
C TYR A 223 18.38 -6.13 -1.38
N ILE A 224 17.06 -6.34 -1.48
CA ILE A 224 16.13 -5.42 -2.13
C ILE A 224 15.70 -4.39 -1.08
N ASN A 225 16.37 -3.23 -1.08
CA ASN A 225 16.14 -2.18 -0.11
C ASN A 225 16.23 -0.80 -0.76
N GLY A 226 15.33 0.12 -0.40
CA GLY A 226 15.26 1.48 -0.97
C GLY A 226 14.77 1.53 -2.42
N GLN A 227 14.21 0.44 -2.96
CA GLN A 227 13.83 0.35 -4.36
C GLN A 227 12.41 0.87 -4.61
N THR A 228 12.23 1.45 -5.79
CA THR A 228 10.89 1.73 -6.35
C THR A 228 10.69 0.76 -7.50
N ILE A 229 9.83 -0.24 -7.28
CA ILE A 229 9.58 -1.30 -8.25
C ILE A 229 8.32 -0.95 -9.04
N SER A 230 8.51 -0.60 -10.30
CA SER A 230 7.42 -0.28 -11.23
C SER A 230 6.78 -1.56 -11.77
N VAL A 231 5.45 -1.66 -11.62
CA VAL A 231 4.63 -2.77 -12.16
C VAL A 231 3.52 -2.13 -12.98
N ASN A 232 3.82 -1.70 -14.20
CA ASN A 232 2.98 -0.76 -14.95
C ASN A 232 2.91 -1.01 -16.46
N GLY A 233 3.30 -2.19 -16.93
CA GLY A 233 3.20 -2.54 -18.35
C GLY A 233 4.10 -1.69 -19.28
N GLY A 234 5.20 -1.13 -18.73
CA GLY A 234 6.17 -0.32 -19.48
C GLY A 234 5.79 1.16 -19.62
N MET A 235 4.89 1.68 -18.78
CA MET A 235 4.46 3.10 -18.85
C MET A 235 5.57 4.09 -18.44
N VAL A 236 6.53 3.65 -17.64
CA VAL A 236 7.75 4.34 -17.21
C VAL A 236 8.84 3.32 -16.95
#